data_43cfbf758cc09440b59d3ea15f63c6a0
#
_entry.id   43cfbf758cc09440b59d3ea15f63c6a0
#
_cell.length_a   1.000
_cell.length_b   1.000
_cell.length_c   1.000
_cell.angle_alpha   90.00
_cell.angle_beta   90.00
_cell.angle_gamma   90.00
#
_symmetry.space_group_name_H-M   'P 1'
#
loop_
_entity.id
_entity.type
_entity.pdbx_description
1 polymer ?
#
loop_
_entity_poly.entity_id
_entity_poly.type
_entity_poly.pdbx_seq_one_letter_code
_entity_poly.pdbx_strand_id
1 'polypeptide(L)'
;NYVNSYVYLTAKYLYQMPNCSFNRTGWHSDGFLTDDINYIWCDKYPTIFNKTDFDLPLDDLLSMKEMEKQAIPVNDIIYKEHQLLRLNQFNIHKVAPVTEGGMRTFLKVSISKDKYDLIGNSHNYLLNYDWEMKQRKEERNIPQSVIKP
;
A
#
# COMPACT_ATOMS: atom_id res chain seq x y z
N ASN A 1 13.61 -0.04 17.29
CA ASN A 1 13.04 -0.12 18.63
C ASN A 1 11.52 -0.16 18.52
N TYR A 2 10.93 -1.35 18.45
CA TYR A 2 9.48 -1.54 18.24
C TYR A 2 8.69 -1.64 19.55
N VAL A 3 9.33 -1.37 20.68
CA VAL A 3 8.68 -1.26 21.98
C VAL A 3 7.74 -0.06 21.91
N ASN A 4 6.46 -0.24 22.10
CA ASN A 4 5.37 0.75 21.96
C ASN A 4 4.86 0.94 20.51
N SER A 5 5.00 -0.05 19.65
CA SER A 5 4.37 -0.04 18.33
C SER A 5 3.33 -1.16 18.22
N TYR A 6 2.33 -0.92 17.39
CA TYR A 6 1.38 -1.94 16.96
C TYR A 6 1.97 -2.70 15.77
N VAL A 7 1.65 -3.98 15.67
CA VAL A 7 2.02 -4.82 14.54
C VAL A 7 0.75 -5.32 13.84
N TYR A 8 0.63 -5.02 12.57
CA TYR A 8 -0.54 -5.38 11.76
C TYR A 8 -0.16 -6.34 10.65
N LEU A 9 -0.99 -7.37 10.43
CA LEU A 9 -0.85 -8.30 9.33
C LEU A 9 -1.95 -8.05 8.29
N THR A 10 -1.55 -7.87 7.04
CA THR A 10 -2.43 -7.97 5.87
C THR A 10 -2.04 -9.23 5.10
N ALA A 11 -2.97 -10.15 4.94
CA ALA A 11 -2.80 -11.35 4.14
C ALA A 11 -3.92 -11.40 3.08
N LYS A 12 -3.56 -11.54 1.82
CA LYS A 12 -4.50 -11.59 0.69
C LYS A 12 -4.13 -12.74 -0.25
N TYR A 13 -5.13 -13.50 -0.65
CA TYR A 13 -5.02 -14.47 -1.73
C TYR A 13 -6.14 -14.18 -2.72
N LEU A 14 -5.80 -13.52 -3.83
CA LEU A 14 -6.77 -12.94 -4.76
C LEU A 14 -6.38 -13.25 -6.20
N TYR A 15 -7.39 -13.41 -7.06
CA TYR A 15 -7.18 -13.43 -8.50
C TYR A 15 -6.99 -12.00 -9.01
N GLN A 16 -5.83 -11.73 -9.60
CA GLN A 16 -5.56 -10.45 -10.25
C GLN A 16 -5.97 -10.56 -11.73
N MET A 17 -6.95 -9.75 -12.11
CA MET A 17 -7.43 -9.71 -13.50
C MET A 17 -6.46 -8.92 -14.39
N PRO A 18 -6.35 -9.26 -15.68
CA PRO A 18 -5.58 -8.48 -16.63
C PRO A 18 -6.07 -7.04 -16.69
N ASN A 19 -5.13 -6.10 -16.75
CA ASN A 19 -5.39 -4.65 -16.87
C ASN A 19 -6.33 -4.07 -15.80
N CYS A 20 -6.48 -4.77 -14.69
CA CYS A 20 -7.30 -4.34 -13.56
C CYS A 20 -6.46 -4.28 -12.28
N SER A 21 -6.64 -3.22 -11.50
CA SER A 21 -6.04 -3.09 -10.18
C SER A 21 -7.12 -3.21 -9.12
N PHE A 22 -7.03 -4.20 -8.23
CA PHE A 22 -7.95 -4.35 -7.09
C PHE A 22 -7.58 -3.50 -5.88
N ASN A 23 -6.46 -2.81 -5.95
CA ASN A 23 -5.97 -1.96 -4.88
C ASN A 23 -5.94 -0.51 -5.36
N ARG A 24 -5.43 0.36 -4.51
CA ARG A 24 -5.18 1.75 -4.86
C ARG A 24 -4.43 1.82 -6.18
N THR A 25 -5.03 2.47 -7.17
CA THR A 25 -4.40 2.76 -8.46
C THR A 25 -3.45 3.94 -8.33
N GLY A 26 -2.45 3.99 -9.20
CA GLY A 26 -1.48 5.09 -9.23
C GLY A 26 -0.35 4.96 -8.20
N TRP A 27 0.59 5.89 -8.31
CA TRP A 27 1.73 5.97 -7.43
C TRP A 27 1.34 6.44 -6.04
N HIS A 28 1.83 5.77 -5.03
CA HIS A 28 1.59 6.10 -3.63
C HIS A 28 2.72 5.58 -2.74
N SER A 29 2.69 5.98 -1.49
CA SER A 29 3.52 5.42 -0.43
C SER A 29 2.62 4.88 0.68
N ASP A 30 3.05 3.84 1.35
CA ASP A 30 2.41 3.33 2.56
C ASP A 30 2.95 4.11 3.78
N GLY A 31 2.04 4.67 4.58
CA GLY A 31 2.42 5.43 5.78
C GLY A 31 3.05 6.79 5.47
N PHE A 32 2.61 7.48 4.41
CA PHE A 32 3.05 8.84 4.13
C PHE A 32 2.81 9.76 5.33
N LEU A 33 3.81 10.56 5.70
CA LEU A 33 3.85 11.42 6.90
C LEU A 33 3.84 10.66 8.24
N THR A 34 4.16 9.37 8.22
CA THR A 34 4.31 8.56 9.44
C THR A 34 5.68 7.89 9.50
N ASP A 35 6.05 7.37 10.68
CA ASP A 35 7.26 6.56 10.88
C ASP A 35 7.01 5.06 10.63
N ASP A 36 5.93 4.71 9.94
CA ASP A 36 5.56 3.33 9.69
C ASP A 36 6.63 2.59 8.92
N ILE A 37 6.90 1.37 9.36
CA ILE A 37 7.74 0.42 8.65
C ILE A 37 6.85 -0.72 8.14
N ASN A 38 6.93 -0.97 6.86
CA ASN A 38 6.17 -2.03 6.22
C ASN A 38 7.13 -3.09 5.66
N TYR A 39 6.79 -4.36 5.84
CA TYR A 39 7.44 -5.47 5.18
C TYR A 39 6.42 -6.10 4.24
N ILE A 40 6.74 -6.19 2.95
CA ILE A 40 5.86 -6.79 1.94
C ILE A 40 6.52 -7.99 1.30
N TRP A 41 5.70 -8.96 0.93
CA TRP A 41 6.08 -10.14 0.19
C TRP A 41 4.96 -10.56 -0.77
N CYS A 42 5.31 -11.06 -1.94
CA CYS A 42 4.36 -11.68 -2.87
C CYS A 42 4.99 -12.84 -3.62
N ASP A 43 4.15 -13.79 -4.05
CA ASP A 43 4.52 -14.92 -4.87
C ASP A 43 4.49 -14.63 -6.37
N LYS A 44 3.65 -13.69 -6.81
CA LYS A 44 3.49 -13.26 -8.20
C LYS A 44 3.18 -11.78 -8.32
N TYR A 45 3.41 -11.23 -9.50
CA TYR A 45 3.08 -9.84 -9.86
C TYR A 45 3.65 -8.83 -8.86
N PRO A 46 4.98 -8.72 -8.79
CA PRO A 46 5.63 -7.87 -7.80
C PRO A 46 5.26 -6.40 -7.98
N THR A 47 5.27 -5.69 -6.88
CA THR A 47 5.03 -4.24 -6.83
C THR A 47 6.12 -3.50 -7.61
N ILE A 48 5.74 -2.47 -8.37
CA ILE A 48 6.66 -1.55 -9.04
C ILE A 48 6.98 -0.41 -8.09
N PHE A 49 8.26 -0.12 -7.93
CA PHE A 49 8.78 1.03 -7.19
C PHE A 49 9.34 2.05 -8.16
N ASN A 50 9.33 3.32 -7.79
CA ASN A 50 9.98 4.37 -8.56
C ASN A 50 11.00 5.11 -7.69
N LYS A 51 12.21 5.30 -8.23
CA LYS A 51 13.34 5.96 -7.54
C LYS A 51 13.58 7.40 -8.01
N THR A 52 12.59 8.04 -8.58
CA THR A 52 12.67 9.48 -8.83
C THR A 52 12.88 10.22 -7.51
N ASP A 53 13.63 11.29 -7.53
CA ASP A 53 13.74 12.22 -6.41
C ASP A 53 12.47 13.07 -6.37
N PHE A 54 11.55 12.69 -5.49
CA PHE A 54 10.23 13.31 -5.40
C PHE A 54 10.26 14.52 -4.48
N ASP A 55 9.74 15.64 -4.94
CA ASP A 55 9.42 16.82 -4.14
C ASP A 55 7.93 16.82 -3.79
N LEU A 56 7.60 16.42 -2.58
CA LEU A 56 6.23 16.12 -2.16
C LEU A 56 5.74 17.11 -1.10
N PRO A 57 4.53 17.66 -1.26
CA PRO A 57 3.90 18.47 -0.23
C PRO A 57 3.54 17.60 1.00
N LEU A 58 3.52 18.23 2.17
CA LEU A 58 3.13 17.60 3.44
C LEU A 58 1.60 17.43 3.55
N ASP A 59 0.99 16.86 2.52
CA ASP A 59 -0.43 16.58 2.43
C ASP A 59 -0.64 15.24 1.71
N ASP A 60 -1.40 14.32 2.30
CA ASP A 60 -1.57 12.95 1.81
C ASP A 60 -2.23 12.88 0.42
N LEU A 61 -3.20 13.75 0.12
CA LEU A 61 -3.90 13.75 -1.16
C LEU A 61 -3.11 14.47 -2.26
N LEU A 62 -2.50 15.61 -1.92
CA LEU A 62 -1.68 16.36 -2.87
C LEU A 62 -0.41 15.59 -3.20
N SER A 63 0.21 14.92 -2.21
CA SER A 63 1.41 14.11 -2.46
C SER A 63 1.14 12.98 -3.45
N MET A 64 -0.01 12.32 -3.41
CA MET A 64 -0.34 11.27 -4.39
C MET A 64 -0.45 11.81 -5.81
N LYS A 65 -1.02 13.00 -6.00
CA LYS A 65 -1.08 13.67 -7.31
C LYS A 65 0.31 14.04 -7.82
N GLU A 66 1.17 14.52 -6.93
CA GLU A 66 2.55 14.86 -7.28
C GLU A 66 3.39 13.60 -7.53
N MET A 67 3.20 12.50 -6.80
CA MET A 67 3.84 11.21 -7.11
C MET A 67 3.50 10.74 -8.53
N GLU A 68 2.21 10.82 -8.93
CA GLU A 68 1.79 10.44 -10.28
C GLU A 68 2.40 11.33 -11.37
N LYS A 69 2.52 12.63 -11.11
CA LYS A 69 3.06 13.62 -12.04
C LYS A 69 4.59 13.53 -12.18
N GLN A 70 5.29 13.27 -11.06
CA GLN A 70 6.75 13.30 -11.01
C GLN A 70 7.40 11.95 -11.32
N ALA A 71 6.68 10.85 -11.26
CA ALA A 71 7.24 9.52 -11.50
C ALA A 71 7.80 9.39 -12.92
N ILE A 72 9.10 9.15 -13.05
CA ILE A 72 9.80 9.00 -14.32
C ILE A 72 9.95 7.51 -14.62
N PRO A 73 9.39 6.98 -15.73
CA PRO A 73 9.37 5.54 -16.00
C PRO A 73 10.75 4.86 -16.05
N VAL A 74 11.79 5.58 -16.45
CA VAL A 74 13.16 5.03 -16.48
C VAL A 74 13.70 4.71 -15.07
N ASN A 75 13.09 5.30 -14.04
CA ASN A 75 13.43 5.07 -12.63
C ASN A 75 12.58 3.95 -11.99
N ASP A 76 11.77 3.24 -12.77
CA ASP A 76 10.96 2.13 -12.30
C ASP A 76 11.86 0.93 -11.97
N ILE A 77 11.58 0.32 -10.81
CA ILE A 77 12.26 -0.89 -10.33
C ILE A 77 11.23 -1.93 -9.95
N ILE A 78 11.45 -3.14 -10.45
CA ILE A 78 10.67 -4.32 -10.09
C ILE A 78 11.62 -5.31 -9.42
N TYR A 79 11.34 -5.64 -8.17
CA TYR A 79 12.07 -6.69 -7.46
C TYR A 79 11.52 -8.07 -7.84
N LYS A 80 12.31 -9.10 -7.62
CA LYS A 80 11.91 -10.48 -7.92
C LYS A 80 10.77 -10.92 -7.01
N GLU A 81 9.96 -11.83 -7.52
CA GLU A 81 8.98 -12.58 -6.72
C GLU A 81 9.67 -13.26 -5.54
N HIS A 82 8.90 -13.54 -4.48
CA HIS A 82 9.37 -14.19 -3.26
C HIS A 82 10.43 -13.40 -2.45
N GLN A 83 10.67 -12.13 -2.77
CA GLN A 83 11.53 -11.28 -1.96
C GLN A 83 10.74 -10.58 -0.86
N LEU A 84 11.30 -10.58 0.35
CA LEU A 84 10.81 -9.74 1.44
C LEU A 84 11.42 -8.35 1.31
N LEU A 85 10.58 -7.34 1.15
CA LEU A 85 11.00 -5.95 0.99
C LEU A 85 10.59 -5.14 2.22
N ARG A 86 11.51 -4.31 2.71
CA ARG A 86 11.23 -3.35 3.78
C ARG A 86 10.98 -1.97 3.18
N LEU A 87 9.85 -1.36 3.54
CA LEU A 87 9.38 -0.07 3.05
C LEU A 87 9.20 0.93 4.20
N ASN A 88 9.36 2.19 3.88
CA ASN A 88 8.98 3.33 4.69
C ASN A 88 8.19 4.33 3.84
N GLN A 89 7.83 5.48 4.39
CA GLN A 89 7.05 6.53 3.72
C GLN A 89 7.67 7.09 2.42
N PHE A 90 8.95 6.87 2.17
CA PHE A 90 9.65 7.37 0.97
C PHE A 90 9.73 6.35 -0.17
N ASN A 91 9.23 5.14 0.04
CA ASN A 91 9.24 4.11 -1.00
C ASN A 91 7.97 4.21 -1.85
N ILE A 92 8.03 5.09 -2.86
CA ILE A 92 6.93 5.32 -3.79
C ILE A 92 6.75 4.09 -4.68
N HIS A 93 5.51 3.59 -4.75
CA HIS A 93 5.21 2.35 -5.46
C HIS A 93 3.78 2.30 -6.00
N LYS A 94 3.53 1.35 -6.89
CA LYS A 94 2.20 1.04 -7.41
C LYS A 94 2.05 -0.46 -7.69
N VAL A 95 0.80 -0.89 -7.84
CA VAL A 95 0.52 -2.26 -8.31
C VAL A 95 0.98 -2.42 -9.75
N ALA A 96 1.67 -3.52 -10.05
CA ALA A 96 2.08 -3.81 -11.41
C ALA A 96 0.84 -4.09 -12.28
N PRO A 97 0.73 -3.51 -13.48
CA PRO A 97 -0.22 -3.97 -14.47
C PRO A 97 0.16 -5.38 -14.91
N VAL A 98 -0.82 -6.27 -15.04
CA VAL A 98 -0.60 -7.61 -15.50
C VAL A 98 -1.30 -7.81 -16.85
N THR A 99 -0.64 -8.50 -17.78
CA THR A 99 -1.21 -8.84 -19.10
C THR A 99 -2.00 -10.12 -19.04
N GLU A 100 -1.60 -11.05 -18.17
CA GLU A 100 -2.29 -12.30 -17.91
C GLU A 100 -2.74 -12.38 -16.45
N GLY A 101 -4.00 -12.73 -16.25
CA GLY A 101 -4.54 -12.86 -14.90
C GLY A 101 -4.03 -14.11 -14.19
N GLY A 102 -4.06 -14.07 -12.86
CA GLY A 102 -3.67 -15.21 -12.05
C GLY A 102 -3.85 -14.97 -10.55
N MET A 103 -3.74 -16.07 -9.80
CA MET A 103 -3.75 -15.98 -8.33
C MET A 103 -2.48 -15.31 -7.84
N ARG A 104 -2.63 -14.44 -6.85
CA ARG A 104 -1.54 -13.74 -6.18
C ARG A 104 -1.71 -13.82 -4.67
N THR A 105 -0.68 -14.29 -3.99
CA THR A 105 -0.56 -14.14 -2.54
C THR A 105 0.22 -12.87 -2.23
N PHE A 106 -0.33 -12.07 -1.34
CA PHE A 106 0.34 -10.87 -0.86
C PHE A 106 0.28 -10.82 0.66
N LEU A 107 1.43 -10.63 1.27
CA LEU A 107 1.57 -10.44 2.71
C LEU A 107 2.18 -9.08 2.99
N LYS A 108 1.65 -8.38 3.98
CA LYS A 108 2.24 -7.16 4.52
C LYS A 108 2.21 -7.20 6.04
N VAL A 109 3.35 -6.94 6.66
CA VAL A 109 3.46 -6.66 8.09
C VAL A 109 3.77 -5.17 8.24
N SER A 110 2.89 -4.45 8.91
CA SER A 110 3.07 -3.03 9.21
C SER A 110 3.38 -2.85 10.69
N ILE A 111 4.39 -2.06 10.99
CA ILE A 111 4.78 -1.66 12.34
C ILE A 111 4.54 -0.16 12.44
N SER A 112 3.61 0.25 13.28
CA SER A 112 3.13 1.63 13.38
C SER A 112 2.94 2.04 14.83
N LYS A 113 3.09 3.32 15.10
CA LYS A 113 2.68 3.94 16.38
C LYS A 113 1.19 4.26 16.39
N ASP A 114 0.56 4.26 15.23
CA ASP A 114 -0.85 4.61 15.05
C ASP A 114 -1.75 3.38 15.12
N LYS A 115 -2.95 3.58 15.66
CA LYS A 115 -4.00 2.57 15.64
C LYS A 115 -4.63 2.47 14.24
N TYR A 116 -4.72 1.26 13.71
CA TYR A 116 -5.46 1.01 12.46
C TYR A 116 -6.93 0.76 12.78
N ASP A 117 -7.58 1.75 13.34
CA ASP A 117 -8.94 1.73 13.90
C ASP A 117 -10.04 2.02 12.86
N LEU A 118 -9.87 1.57 11.62
CA LEU A 118 -10.85 1.81 10.56
C LEU A 118 -11.79 0.62 10.37
N ILE A 119 -13.08 0.88 10.22
CA ILE A 119 -14.11 -0.13 9.93
C ILE A 119 -13.68 -0.97 8.73
N GLY A 120 -13.88 -2.29 8.84
CA GLY A 120 -13.44 -3.30 7.86
C GLY A 120 -12.09 -3.92 8.14
N ASN A 121 -11.33 -3.44 9.14
CA ASN A 121 -10.21 -4.19 9.68
C ASN A 121 -10.72 -5.32 10.57
N SER A 122 -10.06 -6.48 10.51
CA SER A 122 -10.43 -7.62 11.35
C SER A 122 -10.01 -7.37 12.80
N HIS A 123 -10.85 -7.82 13.73
CA HIS A 123 -10.52 -7.82 15.15
C HIS A 123 -9.66 -9.05 15.48
N ASN A 124 -8.60 -8.86 16.26
CA ASN A 124 -7.82 -9.95 16.81
C ASN A 124 -8.34 -10.32 18.22
N TYR A 125 -9.14 -11.37 18.30
CA TYR A 125 -9.75 -11.84 19.57
C TYR A 125 -8.76 -12.43 20.57
N LEU A 126 -7.49 -12.59 20.21
CA LEU A 126 -6.43 -12.99 21.14
C LEU A 126 -5.85 -11.80 21.92
N LEU A 127 -6.21 -10.58 21.54
CA LEU A 127 -5.76 -9.36 22.19
C LEU A 127 -6.96 -8.67 22.82
N ASN A 128 -6.80 -8.22 24.06
CA ASN A 128 -7.81 -7.46 24.75
C ASN A 128 -7.66 -5.95 24.40
N TYR A 129 -8.47 -5.48 23.45
CA TYR A 129 -8.60 -4.06 23.12
C TYR A 129 -10.02 -3.75 22.64
N ASP A 130 -10.48 -2.53 22.92
CA ASP A 130 -11.82 -2.02 22.64
C ASP A 130 -11.77 -0.71 21.84
N TRP A 131 -11.05 -0.71 20.74
CA TRP A 131 -10.92 0.49 19.93
C TRP A 131 -12.24 0.90 19.30
N GLU A 132 -12.58 2.18 19.44
CA GLU A 132 -13.66 2.77 18.65
C GLU A 132 -13.25 2.80 17.18
N MET A 133 -14.03 2.08 16.34
CA MET A 133 -13.73 1.95 14.91
C MET A 133 -14.31 3.14 14.15
N LYS A 134 -13.48 3.80 13.37
CA LYS A 134 -13.80 4.99 12.58
C LYS A 134 -14.18 4.64 11.16
N GLN A 135 -15.02 5.45 10.55
CA GLN A 135 -15.39 5.32 9.14
C GLN A 135 -14.17 5.53 8.23
N ARG A 136 -14.06 4.73 7.17
CA ARG A 136 -13.07 4.95 6.12
C ARG A 136 -13.47 6.17 5.28
N LYS A 137 -12.51 6.99 4.93
CA LYS A 137 -12.71 8.02 3.90
C LYS A 137 -12.91 7.31 2.55
N GLU A 138 -14.01 7.61 1.85
CA GLU A 138 -14.41 6.93 0.61
C GLU A 138 -13.35 7.03 -0.50
N GLU A 139 -12.69 8.17 -0.59
CA GLU A 139 -11.72 8.50 -1.65
C GLU A 139 -10.51 7.55 -1.75
N ARG A 140 -10.18 6.85 -0.66
CA ARG A 140 -9.01 5.94 -0.64
C ARG A 140 -9.24 4.57 -1.27
N ASN A 141 -10.48 4.15 -1.45
CA ASN A 141 -10.83 2.77 -1.82
C ASN A 141 -11.56 2.64 -3.15
N ILE A 142 -11.91 3.74 -3.79
CA ILE A 142 -12.58 3.73 -5.10
C ILE A 142 -11.50 3.73 -6.18
N PRO A 143 -11.42 2.71 -7.04
CA PRO A 143 -10.56 2.76 -8.20
C PRO A 143 -10.90 4.00 -9.03
N GLN A 144 -9.92 4.85 -9.32
CA GLN A 144 -10.15 6.10 -10.09
C GLN A 144 -10.70 5.86 -11.50
N SER A 145 -10.70 4.61 -11.97
CA SER A 145 -11.33 4.19 -13.23
C SER A 145 -12.87 4.22 -13.21
N VAL A 146 -13.49 4.46 -12.07
CA VAL A 146 -14.97 4.55 -11.94
C VAL A 146 -15.47 5.99 -12.01
N ILE A 147 -14.59 6.97 -11.90
CA ILE A 147 -14.96 8.38 -12.08
C ILE A 147 -14.81 8.71 -13.58
N LYS A 148 -15.81 8.33 -14.37
CA LYS A 148 -16.01 8.96 -15.69
C LYS A 148 -16.70 10.30 -15.46
N PRO A 149 -16.23 11.37 -16.16
CA PRO A 149 -16.89 12.68 -16.14
C PRO A 149 -18.31 12.63 -16.71
#